data_67663aafd80ec4dc8023c18850acf928
#
_entry.id   67663aafd80ec4dc8023c18850acf928
#
_cell.length_a   1.000
_cell.length_b   1.000
_cell.length_c   1.000
_cell.angle_alpha   90.00
_cell.angle_beta   90.00
_cell.angle_gamma   90.00
#
_symmetry.space_group_name_H-M   'P 1'
#
loop_
_entity.id
_entity.type
_entity.pdbx_description
1 polymer ?
#
loop_
_entity_poly.entity_id
_entity_poly.type
_entity_poly.pdbx_seq_one_letter_code
_entity_poly.pdbx_strand_id
1 'polypeptide(L)'
;MDTGPAAKEGAAGPVAVQADRGGPDTVPVLLAGLRAASPALVLIFGEQGDGLAQLDRDMRSGLPAGCIVTGCSSAGEIGPDGYASDSVIAIGFPASCFRARAVVLDNLSALPVSEWMAALRRMHAEFAPDPRRSMFGLLLVDAIAGQEDALVATIDAALPSVPTLGGSAGDGLDFRHTSLLADGRAISNAAVFMLVETDLAIDEVTFAHFSPTGTRAVVTAAIPEKRRILELNAEPAAEEYARIVGIPCDRLTPTEFARHPLLLRVGRRHHVRAISALTDDGGLSLMCSIDTGTVLTLGRAEDLIEGFAKTLEALPRPPLMVLGFDCILRRLALERAGLIRTMSDLFTRYRVSGFNTYGEQHCGMHVNQTFVGLAFMTPAPPGDNPPRDPDAA
;
A
#
# COMPACT_ATOMS: atom_id res chain seq x y z
N MET A 1 -44.80 -6.45 26.82
CA MET A 1 -43.38 -6.38 27.24
C MET A 1 -42.56 -6.74 26.00
N ASP A 2 -42.19 -5.72 25.28
CA ASP A 2 -41.48 -5.84 24.01
C ASP A 2 -39.97 -5.82 24.35
N THR A 3 -39.31 -6.97 24.21
CA THR A 3 -37.85 -7.07 24.36
C THR A 3 -37.23 -6.63 23.05
N GLY A 4 -36.89 -5.35 22.97
CA GLY A 4 -36.10 -4.82 21.86
C GLY A 4 -34.79 -5.61 21.67
N PRO A 5 -34.24 -5.65 20.43
CA PRO A 5 -33.07 -6.44 20.14
C PRO A 5 -31.87 -5.94 20.96
N ALA A 6 -31.25 -6.88 21.68
CA ALA A 6 -30.03 -6.64 22.45
C ALA A 6 -28.97 -5.96 21.54
N ALA A 7 -28.43 -4.84 22.00
CA ALA A 7 -27.31 -4.17 21.37
C ALA A 7 -26.17 -5.20 21.14
N LYS A 8 -25.80 -5.44 19.89
CA LYS A 8 -24.62 -6.23 19.58
C LYS A 8 -23.41 -5.55 20.25
N GLU A 9 -22.79 -6.26 21.19
CA GLU A 9 -21.49 -5.88 21.76
C GLU A 9 -20.52 -5.49 20.65
N GLY A 10 -19.72 -4.46 20.90
CA GLY A 10 -18.94 -3.70 19.94
C GLY A 10 -18.36 -4.52 18.78
N ALA A 11 -18.54 -4.03 17.55
CA ALA A 11 -18.06 -4.68 16.35
C ALA A 11 -16.56 -4.98 16.48
N ALA A 12 -16.20 -6.27 16.39
CA ALA A 12 -14.81 -6.69 16.42
C ALA A 12 -14.09 -6.21 15.15
N GLY A 13 -13.10 -5.32 15.29
CA GLY A 13 -12.25 -4.86 14.18
C GLY A 13 -11.10 -5.81 13.91
N PRO A 14 -10.29 -5.54 12.87
CA PRO A 14 -9.04 -6.25 12.66
C PRO A 14 -8.11 -6.11 13.86
N VAL A 15 -7.25 -7.10 14.08
CA VAL A 15 -6.31 -7.15 15.20
C VAL A 15 -4.90 -7.26 14.67
N ALA A 16 -4.03 -6.33 15.06
CA ALA A 16 -2.61 -6.38 14.74
C ALA A 16 -1.82 -6.92 15.93
N VAL A 17 -0.88 -7.83 15.65
CA VAL A 17 0.00 -8.47 16.62
C VAL A 17 1.42 -8.36 16.10
N GLN A 18 2.34 -7.99 16.99
CA GLN A 18 3.76 -7.89 16.70
C GLN A 18 4.54 -8.92 17.52
N ALA A 19 5.54 -9.51 16.90
CA ALA A 19 6.51 -10.39 17.55
C ALA A 19 7.93 -10.15 16.99
N ASP A 20 8.94 -10.52 17.74
CA ASP A 20 10.34 -10.46 17.29
C ASP A 20 10.56 -11.45 16.14
N ARG A 21 11.32 -11.07 15.13
CA ARG A 21 11.64 -11.91 13.99
C ARG A 21 12.58 -13.06 14.40
N GLY A 22 12.21 -14.29 14.01
CA GLY A 22 13.05 -15.47 14.23
C GLY A 22 13.24 -15.88 15.69
N GLY A 23 12.52 -15.26 16.63
CA GLY A 23 12.53 -15.63 18.03
C GLY A 23 11.76 -16.95 18.29
N PRO A 24 12.08 -17.69 19.37
CA PRO A 24 11.36 -18.92 19.71
C PRO A 24 9.89 -18.68 20.07
N ASP A 25 9.55 -17.48 20.50
CA ASP A 25 8.20 -17.09 20.91
C ASP A 25 7.39 -16.40 19.79
N THR A 26 7.95 -16.21 18.59
CA THR A 26 7.29 -15.52 17.47
C THR A 26 5.92 -16.13 17.19
N VAL A 27 5.85 -17.42 16.89
CA VAL A 27 4.58 -18.10 16.56
C VAL A 27 3.61 -18.12 17.76
N PRO A 28 4.03 -18.49 18.99
CA PRO A 28 3.17 -18.42 20.18
C PRO A 28 2.56 -17.04 20.40
N VAL A 29 3.33 -15.96 20.29
CA VAL A 29 2.85 -14.58 20.48
C VAL A 29 1.82 -14.20 19.42
N LEU A 30 2.13 -14.46 18.13
CA LEU A 30 1.21 -14.15 17.03
C LEU A 30 -0.11 -14.91 17.17
N LEU A 31 -0.06 -16.22 17.44
CA LEU A 31 -1.28 -17.03 17.61
C LEU A 31 -2.08 -16.62 18.85
N ALA A 32 -1.42 -16.30 19.96
CA ALA A 32 -2.14 -15.84 21.18
C ALA A 32 -2.92 -14.56 20.91
N GLY A 33 -2.34 -13.58 20.20
CA GLY A 33 -2.99 -12.33 19.85
C GLY A 33 -4.12 -12.49 18.83
N LEU A 34 -3.99 -13.41 17.88
CA LEU A 34 -5.00 -13.65 16.84
C LEU A 34 -6.16 -14.55 17.29
N ARG A 35 -5.99 -15.35 18.35
CA ARG A 35 -6.93 -16.39 18.76
C ARG A 35 -8.35 -15.86 19.00
N ALA A 36 -8.47 -14.72 19.68
CA ALA A 36 -9.77 -14.14 20.01
C ALA A 36 -10.52 -13.62 18.78
N ALA A 37 -9.79 -13.23 17.74
CA ALA A 37 -10.37 -12.72 16.50
C ALA A 37 -10.97 -13.84 15.63
N SER A 38 -10.52 -15.09 15.77
CA SER A 38 -10.93 -16.21 14.89
C SER A 38 -10.93 -15.79 13.41
N PRO A 39 -9.76 -15.46 12.83
CA PRO A 39 -9.69 -14.71 11.56
C PRO A 39 -10.11 -15.54 10.34
N ALA A 40 -10.80 -14.88 9.38
CA ALA A 40 -11.01 -15.39 8.02
C ALA A 40 -9.80 -15.14 7.12
N LEU A 41 -9.03 -14.07 7.41
CA LEU A 41 -7.83 -13.66 6.68
C LEU A 41 -6.77 -13.22 7.69
N VAL A 42 -5.53 -13.63 7.48
CA VAL A 42 -4.35 -13.13 8.19
C VAL A 42 -3.35 -12.61 7.15
N LEU A 43 -2.93 -11.36 7.34
CA LEU A 43 -1.81 -10.78 6.61
C LEU A 43 -0.55 -10.85 7.48
N ILE A 44 0.59 -11.25 6.89
CA ILE A 44 1.88 -11.36 7.58
C ILE A 44 2.91 -10.48 6.86
N PHE A 45 3.62 -9.64 7.60
CA PHE A 45 4.66 -8.76 7.08
C PHE A 45 5.94 -8.90 7.90
N GLY A 46 7.10 -8.81 7.23
CA GLY A 46 8.41 -8.73 7.91
C GLY A 46 9.36 -9.91 7.68
N GLU A 47 8.86 -11.10 7.31
CA GLU A 47 9.70 -12.25 6.96
C GLU A 47 10.02 -12.30 5.47
N GLN A 48 11.09 -13.02 5.11
CA GLN A 48 11.55 -13.15 3.73
C GLN A 48 11.69 -14.62 3.32
N GLY A 49 11.45 -14.88 2.04
CA GLY A 49 11.72 -16.17 1.42
C GLY A 49 11.11 -17.35 2.17
N ASP A 50 11.93 -18.35 2.43
CA ASP A 50 11.51 -19.58 3.12
C ASP A 50 11.05 -19.34 4.56
N GLY A 51 11.53 -18.27 5.24
CA GLY A 51 11.08 -17.86 6.57
C GLY A 51 9.60 -17.52 6.58
N LEU A 52 9.11 -16.78 5.58
CA LEU A 52 7.71 -16.44 5.43
C LEU A 52 6.83 -17.69 5.26
N ALA A 53 7.24 -18.63 4.41
CA ALA A 53 6.55 -19.91 4.22
C ALA A 53 6.62 -20.80 5.46
N GLN A 54 7.73 -20.80 6.19
CA GLN A 54 7.86 -21.56 7.43
C GLN A 54 6.93 -21.01 8.50
N LEU A 55 6.87 -19.69 8.66
CA LEU A 55 5.99 -19.02 9.62
C LEU A 55 4.50 -19.38 9.36
N ASP A 56 4.06 -19.39 8.10
CA ASP A 56 2.71 -19.83 7.77
C ASP A 56 2.46 -21.28 8.18
N ARG A 57 3.38 -22.22 7.86
CA ARG A 57 3.24 -23.62 8.26
C ARG A 57 3.11 -23.79 9.77
N ASP A 58 3.93 -23.07 10.52
CA ASP A 58 3.95 -23.15 11.98
C ASP A 58 2.69 -22.56 12.62
N MET A 59 2.11 -21.54 11.99
CA MET A 59 0.88 -20.90 12.46
C MET A 59 -0.40 -21.68 12.09
N ARG A 60 -0.40 -22.48 11.03
CA ARG A 60 -1.61 -23.13 10.48
C ARG A 60 -2.40 -23.95 11.48
N SER A 61 -1.74 -24.68 12.38
CA SER A 61 -2.43 -25.50 13.38
C SER A 61 -3.19 -24.68 14.46
N GLY A 62 -2.81 -23.41 14.62
CA GLY A 62 -3.43 -22.52 15.59
C GLY A 62 -4.49 -21.57 15.01
N LEU A 63 -4.69 -21.60 13.68
CA LEU A 63 -5.66 -20.77 12.97
C LEU A 63 -6.92 -21.55 12.59
N PRO A 64 -8.09 -20.89 12.41
CA PRO A 64 -9.32 -21.55 11.96
C PRO A 64 -9.14 -22.28 10.62
N ALA A 65 -9.84 -23.40 10.45
CA ALA A 65 -9.91 -24.08 9.16
C ALA A 65 -10.49 -23.14 8.09
N GLY A 66 -9.82 -23.08 6.92
CA GLY A 66 -10.23 -22.19 5.83
C GLY A 66 -9.77 -20.72 5.98
N CYS A 67 -9.05 -20.38 7.05
CA CYS A 67 -8.41 -19.06 7.17
C CYS A 67 -7.39 -18.88 6.04
N ILE A 68 -7.52 -17.79 5.29
CA ILE A 68 -6.54 -17.39 4.28
C ILE A 68 -5.36 -16.77 5.01
N VAL A 69 -4.15 -17.27 4.75
CA VAL A 69 -2.91 -16.65 5.23
C VAL A 69 -2.10 -16.23 4.03
N THR A 70 -1.77 -14.96 3.96
CA THR A 70 -0.93 -14.37 2.92
C THR A 70 -0.10 -13.24 3.52
N GLY A 71 0.81 -12.68 2.74
CA GLY A 71 1.68 -11.62 3.23
C GLY A 71 2.84 -11.37 2.29
N CYS A 72 3.80 -10.61 2.75
CA CYS A 72 5.00 -10.32 1.97
C CYS A 72 6.19 -9.93 2.86
N SER A 73 7.37 -10.00 2.27
CA SER A 73 8.54 -9.31 2.80
C SER A 73 8.34 -7.79 2.78
N SER A 74 9.01 -7.07 3.66
CA SER A 74 8.79 -5.64 3.87
C SER A 74 10.10 -4.84 3.90
N ALA A 75 9.98 -3.54 3.71
CA ALA A 75 11.09 -2.61 3.94
C ALA A 75 11.11 -2.08 5.40
N GLY A 76 10.29 -2.64 6.26
CA GLY A 76 10.10 -2.32 7.66
C GLY A 76 8.62 -2.45 8.03
N GLU A 77 8.31 -2.56 9.31
CA GLU A 77 6.97 -2.85 9.80
C GLU A 77 6.35 -1.64 10.49
N ILE A 78 5.01 -1.64 10.53
CA ILE A 78 4.20 -0.72 11.32
C ILE A 78 3.35 -1.59 12.26
N GLY A 79 3.82 -1.68 13.50
CA GLY A 79 3.15 -2.44 14.55
C GLY A 79 2.21 -1.60 15.41
N PRO A 80 1.63 -2.19 16.47
CA PRO A 80 0.76 -1.47 17.40
C PRO A 80 1.42 -0.25 18.06
N ASP A 81 2.74 -0.27 18.22
CA ASP A 81 3.54 0.81 18.84
C ASP A 81 4.19 1.74 17.80
N GLY A 82 3.80 1.65 16.53
CA GLY A 82 4.32 2.46 15.43
C GLY A 82 5.36 1.72 14.60
N TYR A 83 6.34 2.47 14.06
CA TYR A 83 7.41 1.87 13.24
C TYR A 83 8.25 0.87 14.02
N ALA A 84 8.48 -0.26 13.40
CA ALA A 84 9.29 -1.34 13.93
C ALA A 84 10.33 -1.82 12.90
N SER A 85 11.33 -2.55 13.39
CA SER A 85 12.35 -3.24 12.60
C SER A 85 12.64 -4.58 13.28
N ASP A 86 13.14 -5.54 12.50
CA ASP A 86 13.44 -6.89 12.99
C ASP A 86 12.25 -7.58 13.69
N SER A 87 11.04 -7.28 13.21
CA SER A 87 9.81 -7.82 13.75
C SER A 87 8.97 -8.50 12.66
N VAL A 88 7.95 -9.20 13.10
CA VAL A 88 6.88 -9.73 12.25
C VAL A 88 5.57 -9.15 12.75
N ILE A 89 4.79 -8.61 11.82
CA ILE A 89 3.43 -8.14 12.08
C ILE A 89 2.46 -9.13 11.46
N ALA A 90 1.50 -9.60 12.25
CA ALA A 90 0.35 -10.36 11.76
C ALA A 90 -0.93 -9.57 12.01
N ILE A 91 -1.75 -9.40 10.97
CA ILE A 91 -3.03 -8.70 11.04
C ILE A 91 -4.14 -9.70 10.74
N GLY A 92 -4.98 -9.98 11.74
CA GLY A 92 -6.11 -10.88 11.64
C GLY A 92 -7.42 -10.13 11.40
N PHE A 93 -8.18 -10.56 10.41
CA PHE A 93 -9.51 -10.05 10.06
C PHE A 93 -10.58 -11.03 10.54
N PRO A 94 -11.36 -10.68 11.57
CA PRO A 94 -12.31 -11.60 12.21
C PRO A 94 -13.36 -12.14 11.24
N ALA A 95 -13.59 -13.46 11.23
CA ALA A 95 -14.61 -14.11 10.38
C ALA A 95 -16.04 -13.67 10.74
N SER A 96 -16.25 -13.10 11.93
CA SER A 96 -17.56 -12.56 12.36
C SER A 96 -18.01 -11.35 11.56
N CYS A 97 -17.07 -10.58 10.96
CA CYS A 97 -17.38 -9.37 10.20
C CYS A 97 -16.60 -9.25 8.88
N PHE A 98 -15.71 -10.21 8.56
CA PHE A 98 -14.97 -10.22 7.31
C PHE A 98 -15.17 -11.54 6.56
N ARG A 99 -15.20 -11.45 5.24
CA ARG A 99 -15.09 -12.57 4.30
C ARG A 99 -14.06 -12.21 3.25
N ALA A 100 -13.19 -13.14 2.91
CA ALA A 100 -12.13 -12.88 1.94
C ALA A 100 -11.98 -14.04 0.95
N ARG A 101 -11.44 -13.72 -0.22
CA ARG A 101 -10.92 -14.68 -1.20
C ARG A 101 -9.65 -14.12 -1.80
N ALA A 102 -8.67 -14.98 -2.06
CA ALA A 102 -7.40 -14.60 -2.64
C ALA A 102 -7.19 -15.29 -3.99
N VAL A 103 -6.45 -14.64 -4.88
CA VAL A 103 -5.96 -15.21 -6.15
C VAL A 103 -4.52 -14.76 -6.37
N VAL A 104 -3.71 -15.67 -6.87
CA VAL A 104 -2.35 -15.37 -7.32
C VAL A 104 -2.39 -14.97 -8.79
N LEU A 105 -1.73 -13.87 -9.11
CA LEU A 105 -1.50 -13.38 -10.46
C LEU A 105 -0.01 -13.60 -10.79
N ASP A 106 0.27 -14.71 -11.45
CA ASP A 106 1.63 -15.18 -11.71
C ASP A 106 2.28 -14.47 -12.88
N ASN A 107 3.61 -14.68 -12.97
CA ASN A 107 4.41 -14.40 -14.16
C ASN A 107 4.35 -12.94 -14.60
N LEU A 108 4.50 -12.02 -13.63
CA LEU A 108 4.39 -10.57 -13.86
C LEU A 108 5.28 -10.11 -15.02
N SER A 109 6.50 -10.64 -15.12
CA SER A 109 7.45 -10.27 -16.16
C SER A 109 6.99 -10.59 -17.59
N ALA A 110 6.07 -11.55 -17.78
CA ALA A 110 5.50 -11.90 -19.07
C ALA A 110 4.21 -11.14 -19.42
N LEU A 111 3.63 -10.40 -18.46
CA LEU A 111 2.42 -9.60 -18.63
C LEU A 111 1.22 -10.38 -19.23
N PRO A 112 0.78 -11.50 -18.63
CA PRO A 112 -0.35 -12.26 -19.16
C PRO A 112 -1.69 -11.60 -18.78
N VAL A 113 -1.90 -10.38 -19.25
CA VAL A 113 -3.03 -9.49 -18.89
C VAL A 113 -4.39 -10.18 -19.06
N SER A 114 -4.57 -10.93 -20.16
CA SER A 114 -5.83 -11.63 -20.43
C SER A 114 -6.13 -12.72 -19.40
N GLU A 115 -5.10 -13.43 -18.92
CA GLU A 115 -5.21 -14.47 -17.90
C GLU A 115 -5.55 -13.85 -16.54
N TRP A 116 -4.88 -12.76 -16.19
CA TRP A 116 -5.16 -12.02 -14.96
C TRP A 116 -6.60 -11.49 -14.94
N MET A 117 -7.05 -10.85 -16.02
CA MET A 117 -8.43 -10.37 -16.14
C MET A 117 -9.45 -11.50 -15.99
N ALA A 118 -9.20 -12.66 -16.61
CA ALA A 118 -10.08 -13.82 -16.51
C ALA A 118 -10.11 -14.38 -15.08
N ALA A 119 -8.96 -14.47 -14.41
CA ALA A 119 -8.84 -14.94 -13.02
C ALA A 119 -9.58 -14.01 -12.05
N LEU A 120 -9.39 -12.68 -12.17
CA LEU A 120 -10.05 -11.66 -11.34
C LEU A 120 -11.57 -11.68 -11.50
N ARG A 121 -12.08 -11.70 -12.74
CA ARG A 121 -13.52 -11.75 -13.02
C ARG A 121 -14.15 -13.04 -12.53
N ARG A 122 -13.49 -14.18 -12.72
CA ARG A 122 -13.94 -15.47 -12.19
C ARG A 122 -14.01 -15.44 -10.67
N MET A 123 -12.95 -14.98 -10.00
CA MET A 123 -12.92 -14.86 -8.54
C MET A 123 -14.07 -13.99 -8.03
N HIS A 124 -14.30 -12.83 -8.64
CA HIS A 124 -15.39 -11.92 -8.26
C HIS A 124 -16.76 -12.58 -8.44
N ALA A 125 -16.99 -13.26 -9.57
CA ALA A 125 -18.25 -13.96 -9.83
C ALA A 125 -18.50 -15.10 -8.82
N GLU A 126 -17.48 -15.88 -8.50
CA GLU A 126 -17.56 -16.96 -7.52
C GLU A 126 -17.66 -16.45 -6.08
N PHE A 127 -17.10 -15.29 -5.77
CA PHE A 127 -17.22 -14.64 -4.45
C PHE A 127 -18.67 -14.22 -4.17
N ALA A 128 -19.45 -13.88 -5.19
CA ALA A 128 -20.85 -13.44 -5.09
C ALA A 128 -21.00 -12.37 -3.99
N PRO A 129 -20.53 -11.13 -4.24
CA PRO A 129 -20.55 -10.06 -3.25
C PRO A 129 -21.95 -9.74 -2.69
N ASP A 130 -22.05 -9.47 -1.40
CA ASP A 130 -23.28 -8.96 -0.77
C ASP A 130 -23.32 -7.43 -0.92
N PRO A 131 -24.28 -6.86 -1.67
CA PRO A 131 -24.34 -5.42 -1.90
C PRO A 131 -24.61 -4.56 -0.65
N ARG A 132 -24.93 -5.21 0.48
CA ARG A 132 -25.11 -4.52 1.77
C ARG A 132 -23.82 -4.37 2.54
N ARG A 133 -22.75 -5.05 2.13
CA ARG A 133 -21.43 -5.03 2.78
C ARG A 133 -20.49 -4.09 2.02
N SER A 134 -19.55 -3.50 2.76
CA SER A 134 -18.44 -2.78 2.14
C SER A 134 -17.47 -3.78 1.50
N MET A 135 -17.07 -3.54 0.26
CA MET A 135 -16.15 -4.40 -0.49
C MET A 135 -14.92 -3.61 -0.94
N PHE A 136 -13.75 -4.25 -0.88
CA PHE A 136 -12.48 -3.67 -1.31
C PHE A 136 -11.52 -4.75 -1.78
N GLY A 137 -10.54 -4.35 -2.59
CA GLY A 137 -9.41 -5.17 -3.02
C GLY A 137 -8.15 -4.84 -2.22
N LEU A 138 -7.42 -5.87 -1.78
CA LEU A 138 -6.06 -5.73 -1.26
C LEU A 138 -5.08 -6.36 -2.25
N LEU A 139 -3.97 -5.65 -2.52
CA LEU A 139 -2.96 -6.08 -3.47
C LEU A 139 -1.57 -6.09 -2.82
N LEU A 140 -0.91 -7.24 -2.88
CA LEU A 140 0.52 -7.37 -2.56
C LEU A 140 1.26 -7.75 -3.84
N VAL A 141 2.35 -7.05 -4.14
CA VAL A 141 3.07 -7.19 -5.43
C VAL A 141 4.55 -7.44 -5.18
N ASP A 142 5.16 -8.29 -5.99
CA ASP A 142 6.62 -8.39 -6.08
C ASP A 142 7.16 -7.14 -6.79
N ALA A 143 7.80 -6.25 -6.03
CA ALA A 143 8.35 -5.00 -6.53
C ALA A 143 9.47 -5.19 -7.57
N ILE A 144 10.23 -6.29 -7.46
CA ILE A 144 11.39 -6.54 -8.33
C ILE A 144 10.95 -6.92 -9.75
N ALA A 145 9.73 -7.42 -9.90
CA ALA A 145 9.16 -7.70 -11.23
C ALA A 145 8.91 -6.43 -12.06
N GLY A 146 8.73 -5.27 -11.43
CA GLY A 146 8.65 -3.96 -12.09
C GLY A 146 7.40 -3.75 -12.96
N GLN A 147 6.30 -4.45 -12.69
CA GLN A 147 5.09 -4.45 -13.52
C GLN A 147 3.85 -3.89 -12.80
N GLU A 148 4.06 -3.14 -11.74
CA GLU A 148 2.98 -2.65 -10.88
C GLU A 148 2.00 -1.76 -11.65
N ASP A 149 2.48 -0.88 -12.54
CA ASP A 149 1.62 0.02 -13.33
C ASP A 149 0.66 -0.76 -14.23
N ALA A 150 1.15 -1.78 -14.96
CA ALA A 150 0.34 -2.63 -15.82
C ALA A 150 -0.64 -3.51 -15.02
N LEU A 151 -0.19 -4.01 -13.87
CA LEU A 151 -1.00 -4.84 -12.99
C LEU A 151 -2.17 -4.07 -12.41
N VAL A 152 -1.93 -2.89 -11.82
CA VAL A 152 -3.01 -2.10 -11.19
C VAL A 152 -4.02 -1.62 -12.22
N ALA A 153 -3.57 -1.21 -13.43
CA ALA A 153 -4.47 -0.87 -14.52
C ALA A 153 -5.32 -2.07 -14.97
N THR A 154 -4.75 -3.27 -14.96
CA THR A 154 -5.48 -4.52 -15.30
C THR A 154 -6.54 -4.84 -14.24
N ILE A 155 -6.22 -4.69 -12.96
CA ILE A 155 -7.17 -4.92 -11.85
C ILE A 155 -8.33 -3.92 -11.94
N ASP A 156 -8.03 -2.65 -12.13
CA ASP A 156 -9.04 -1.58 -12.28
C ASP A 156 -9.98 -1.85 -13.48
N ALA A 157 -9.42 -2.23 -14.62
CA ALA A 157 -10.20 -2.61 -15.80
C ALA A 157 -11.02 -3.91 -15.63
N ALA A 158 -10.55 -4.85 -14.80
CA ALA A 158 -11.26 -6.09 -14.54
C ALA A 158 -12.39 -5.91 -13.51
N LEU A 159 -12.19 -5.04 -12.51
CA LEU A 159 -13.03 -4.83 -11.33
C LEU A 159 -13.25 -3.33 -11.03
N PRO A 160 -13.83 -2.54 -11.95
CA PRO A 160 -13.85 -1.08 -11.85
C PRO A 160 -14.68 -0.54 -10.67
N SER A 161 -15.53 -1.36 -10.05
CA SER A 161 -16.33 -0.99 -8.89
C SER A 161 -15.71 -1.40 -7.54
N VAL A 162 -14.51 -2.00 -7.56
CA VAL A 162 -13.83 -2.48 -6.37
C VAL A 162 -12.67 -1.54 -6.05
N PRO A 163 -12.80 -0.66 -5.05
CA PRO A 163 -11.67 0.16 -4.63
C PRO A 163 -10.52 -0.74 -4.21
N THR A 164 -9.38 -0.59 -4.86
CA THR A 164 -8.21 -1.44 -4.64
C THR A 164 -7.06 -0.61 -4.10
N LEU A 165 -6.45 -1.12 -3.04
CA LEU A 165 -5.27 -0.55 -2.42
C LEU A 165 -4.27 -1.65 -2.04
N GLY A 166 -3.02 -1.27 -1.85
CA GLY A 166 -1.99 -2.24 -1.51
C GLY A 166 -0.60 -1.68 -1.48
N GLY A 167 0.38 -2.58 -1.42
CA GLY A 167 1.79 -2.23 -1.37
C GLY A 167 2.67 -3.27 -2.05
N SER A 168 3.75 -2.79 -2.65
CA SER A 168 4.80 -3.63 -3.18
C SER A 168 5.72 -4.10 -2.05
N ALA A 169 6.02 -5.38 -2.03
CA ALA A 169 6.92 -6.01 -1.07
C ALA A 169 8.31 -5.34 -1.10
N GLY A 170 9.03 -5.40 0.00
CA GLY A 170 10.38 -4.85 0.15
C GLY A 170 11.33 -5.85 0.80
N ASP A 171 12.62 -5.50 0.83
CA ASP A 171 13.69 -6.25 1.50
C ASP A 171 14.64 -5.29 2.26
N GLY A 172 14.06 -4.40 3.05
CA GLY A 172 14.81 -3.33 3.71
C GLY A 172 15.19 -2.22 2.74
N LEU A 173 16.48 -2.03 2.50
CA LEU A 173 17.04 -1.07 1.54
C LEU A 173 17.89 -1.74 0.46
N ASP A 174 17.81 -3.06 0.32
CA ASP A 174 18.66 -3.82 -0.60
C ASP A 174 18.14 -3.79 -2.04
N PHE A 175 16.83 -3.74 -2.25
CA PHE A 175 16.15 -3.70 -3.54
C PHE A 175 16.56 -4.85 -4.48
N ARG A 176 16.68 -6.07 -3.93
CA ARG A 176 17.18 -7.24 -4.66
C ARG A 176 16.20 -8.40 -4.72
N HIS A 177 15.54 -8.69 -3.60
CA HIS A 177 14.73 -9.89 -3.44
C HIS A 177 13.48 -9.58 -2.64
N THR A 178 12.32 -9.74 -3.24
CA THR A 178 11.04 -9.65 -2.54
C THR A 178 10.31 -10.98 -2.59
N SER A 179 9.50 -11.25 -1.61
CA SER A 179 8.75 -12.50 -1.49
C SER A 179 7.32 -12.23 -1.09
N LEU A 180 6.40 -12.97 -1.70
CA LEU A 180 5.00 -13.02 -1.29
C LEU A 180 4.69 -14.39 -0.71
N LEU A 181 3.72 -14.46 0.18
CA LEU A 181 3.18 -15.70 0.71
C LEU A 181 1.87 -16.04 0.01
N ALA A 182 1.82 -17.20 -0.62
CA ALA A 182 0.58 -17.75 -1.16
C ALA A 182 0.55 -19.27 -1.01
N ASP A 183 -0.56 -19.81 -0.56
CA ASP A 183 -0.79 -21.25 -0.40
C ASP A 183 0.34 -22.00 0.34
N GLY A 184 0.87 -21.38 1.38
CA GLY A 184 1.95 -21.95 2.21
C GLY A 184 3.34 -21.91 1.57
N ARG A 185 3.53 -21.17 0.49
CA ARG A 185 4.80 -21.03 -0.23
C ARG A 185 5.22 -19.57 -0.35
N ALA A 186 6.52 -19.36 -0.31
CA ALA A 186 7.10 -18.10 -0.74
C ALA A 186 7.18 -18.10 -2.28
N ILE A 187 6.64 -17.06 -2.90
CA ILE A 187 6.63 -16.86 -4.35
C ILE A 187 7.20 -15.51 -4.71
N SER A 188 7.70 -15.38 -5.93
CA SER A 188 8.18 -14.13 -6.52
C SER A 188 7.68 -14.02 -7.97
N ASN A 189 7.95 -12.92 -8.65
CA ASN A 189 7.43 -12.61 -9.98
C ASN A 189 5.91 -12.78 -10.07
N ALA A 190 5.21 -12.41 -9.01
CA ALA A 190 3.78 -12.61 -8.81
C ALA A 190 3.15 -11.47 -8.02
N ALA A 191 1.83 -11.46 -7.98
CA ALA A 191 1.04 -10.65 -7.06
C ALA A 191 -0.03 -11.51 -6.39
N VAL A 192 -0.43 -11.13 -5.19
CA VAL A 192 -1.59 -11.72 -4.50
C VAL A 192 -2.66 -10.64 -4.41
N PHE A 193 -3.79 -10.88 -5.07
CA PHE A 193 -4.97 -10.04 -4.97
C PHE A 193 -6.01 -10.70 -4.07
N MET A 194 -6.51 -9.95 -3.11
CA MET A 194 -7.54 -10.39 -2.19
C MET A 194 -8.78 -9.53 -2.35
N LEU A 195 -9.92 -10.17 -2.59
CA LEU A 195 -11.23 -9.54 -2.53
C LEU A 195 -11.79 -9.73 -1.13
N VAL A 196 -12.14 -8.65 -0.46
CA VAL A 196 -12.57 -8.64 0.94
C VAL A 196 -13.90 -7.91 1.08
N GLU A 197 -14.80 -8.49 1.86
CA GLU A 197 -16.05 -7.85 2.31
C GLU A 197 -16.08 -7.70 3.83
N THR A 198 -16.72 -6.62 4.29
CA THR A 198 -16.89 -6.37 5.72
C THR A 198 -18.21 -5.69 6.03
N ASP A 199 -18.74 -5.96 7.23
CA ASP A 199 -19.88 -5.22 7.81
C ASP A 199 -19.48 -3.87 8.41
N LEU A 200 -18.16 -3.60 8.49
CA LEU A 200 -17.63 -2.34 9.01
C LEU A 200 -17.77 -1.22 7.95
N ALA A 201 -17.87 0.00 8.44
CA ALA A 201 -17.64 1.16 7.57
C ALA A 201 -16.13 1.24 7.24
N ILE A 202 -15.84 1.56 5.99
CA ILE A 202 -14.47 1.75 5.52
C ILE A 202 -14.30 3.15 4.92
N ASP A 203 -13.09 3.70 5.07
CA ASP A 203 -12.69 4.95 4.43
C ASP A 203 -11.23 4.88 4.01
N GLU A 204 -10.90 5.47 2.88
CA GLU A 204 -9.56 5.49 2.35
C GLU A 204 -8.74 6.60 3.02
N VAL A 205 -7.52 6.28 3.41
CA VAL A 205 -6.55 7.22 3.97
C VAL A 205 -5.40 7.36 3.00
N THR A 206 -5.32 8.48 2.30
CA THR A 206 -4.22 8.77 1.39
C THR A 206 -3.52 10.06 1.76
N PHE A 207 -2.21 10.03 1.84
CA PHE A 207 -1.41 11.20 2.15
C PHE A 207 -0.11 11.25 1.36
N ALA A 208 0.11 12.37 0.68
CA ALA A 208 1.38 12.73 0.08
C ALA A 208 1.79 14.11 0.63
N HIS A 209 3.03 14.22 1.09
CA HIS A 209 3.53 15.46 1.70
C HIS A 209 4.12 16.43 0.68
N PHE A 210 3.50 16.53 -0.49
CA PHE A 210 3.95 17.42 -1.55
C PHE A 210 2.81 18.27 -2.10
N SER A 211 3.08 19.55 -2.30
CA SER A 211 2.23 20.45 -3.05
C SER A 211 2.84 20.80 -4.40
N PRO A 212 2.01 20.98 -5.45
CA PRO A 212 2.51 21.43 -6.73
C PRO A 212 3.02 22.87 -6.65
N THR A 213 4.16 23.14 -7.27
CA THR A 213 4.63 24.50 -7.55
C THR A 213 3.98 25.04 -8.84
N GLY A 214 4.30 26.27 -9.24
CA GLY A 214 3.89 26.79 -10.54
C GLY A 214 4.69 26.24 -11.74
N THR A 215 5.81 25.54 -11.49
CA THR A 215 6.75 25.11 -12.52
C THR A 215 6.35 23.78 -13.14
N ARG A 216 6.23 23.74 -14.46
CA ARG A 216 5.85 22.56 -15.22
C ARG A 216 6.94 22.14 -16.19
N ALA A 217 6.99 20.86 -16.50
CA ALA A 217 7.83 20.28 -17.53
C ALA A 217 7.03 19.26 -18.35
N VAL A 218 7.31 19.16 -19.63
CA VAL A 218 6.74 18.16 -20.53
C VAL A 218 7.77 17.07 -20.78
N VAL A 219 7.40 15.82 -20.60
CA VAL A 219 8.21 14.67 -21.01
C VAL A 219 8.21 14.59 -22.54
N THR A 220 9.29 14.99 -23.18
CA THR A 220 9.38 15.02 -24.64
C THR A 220 9.96 13.74 -25.24
N ALA A 221 10.74 12.98 -24.45
CA ALA A 221 11.17 11.63 -24.79
C ALA A 221 11.24 10.74 -23.54
N ALA A 222 10.71 9.52 -23.61
CA ALA A 222 10.73 8.53 -22.55
C ALA A 222 10.86 7.11 -23.09
N ILE A 223 11.27 6.19 -22.21
CA ILE A 223 11.23 4.74 -22.40
C ILE A 223 10.37 4.17 -21.25
N PRO A 224 9.04 4.06 -21.42
CA PRO A 224 8.12 3.68 -20.35
C PRO A 224 8.46 2.33 -19.70
N GLU A 225 8.84 1.32 -20.49
CA GLU A 225 9.17 -0.03 -20.05
C GLU A 225 10.43 -0.06 -19.16
N LYS A 226 11.30 0.95 -19.31
CA LYS A 226 12.50 1.14 -18.48
C LYS A 226 12.30 2.18 -17.40
N ARG A 227 11.10 2.74 -17.29
CA ARG A 227 10.78 3.84 -16.35
C ARG A 227 11.77 5.00 -16.46
N ARG A 228 12.10 5.42 -17.71
CA ARG A 228 13.12 6.45 -17.95
C ARG A 228 12.56 7.63 -18.72
N ILE A 229 12.90 8.83 -18.25
CA ILE A 229 12.77 10.07 -19.02
C ILE A 229 14.11 10.37 -19.66
N LEU A 230 14.11 10.56 -20.96
CA LEU A 230 15.31 10.96 -21.74
C LEU A 230 15.35 12.47 -21.90
N GLU A 231 14.19 13.10 -22.15
CA GLU A 231 14.09 14.55 -22.37
C GLU A 231 12.89 15.15 -21.61
N LEU A 232 13.14 16.33 -21.05
CA LEU A 232 12.15 17.26 -20.52
C LEU A 232 12.20 18.57 -21.30
N ASN A 233 11.07 19.08 -21.77
CA ASN A 233 10.99 20.33 -22.54
C ASN A 233 11.95 20.37 -23.76
N ALA A 234 12.19 19.21 -24.41
CA ALA A 234 13.12 19.01 -25.52
C ALA A 234 14.61 19.23 -25.18
N GLU A 235 14.97 19.15 -23.89
CA GLU A 235 16.34 19.20 -23.41
C GLU A 235 16.69 17.89 -22.67
N PRO A 236 17.96 17.50 -22.51
CA PRO A 236 18.35 16.34 -21.71
C PRO A 236 17.72 16.40 -20.32
N ALA A 237 17.07 15.32 -19.90
CA ALA A 237 16.18 15.34 -18.74
C ALA A 237 16.88 15.74 -17.44
N ALA A 238 18.12 15.30 -17.23
CA ALA A 238 18.90 15.65 -16.04
C ALA A 238 19.27 17.14 -15.99
N GLU A 239 19.67 17.72 -17.13
CA GLU A 239 20.06 19.13 -17.24
C GLU A 239 18.83 20.03 -17.05
N GLU A 240 17.73 19.70 -17.69
CA GLU A 240 16.50 20.47 -17.58
C GLU A 240 15.91 20.39 -16.16
N TYR A 241 15.93 19.19 -15.54
CA TYR A 241 15.51 19.05 -14.15
C TYR A 241 16.40 19.90 -13.21
N ALA A 242 17.74 19.83 -13.38
CA ALA A 242 18.71 20.65 -12.64
C ALA A 242 18.39 22.14 -12.76
N ARG A 243 18.12 22.60 -13.99
CA ARG A 243 17.71 23.99 -14.26
C ARG A 243 16.40 24.36 -13.56
N ILE A 244 15.41 23.48 -13.58
CA ILE A 244 14.09 23.70 -12.97
C ILE A 244 14.18 23.80 -11.44
N VAL A 245 14.99 22.94 -10.82
CA VAL A 245 15.17 22.94 -9.34
C VAL A 245 16.19 23.97 -8.87
N GLY A 246 16.99 24.55 -9.79
CA GLY A 246 18.03 25.53 -9.45
C GLY A 246 19.27 24.93 -8.79
N ILE A 247 19.55 23.63 -9.02
CA ILE A 247 20.69 22.90 -8.46
C ILE A 247 21.55 22.40 -9.62
N PRO A 248 22.88 22.60 -9.61
CA PRO A 248 23.78 22.05 -10.63
C PRO A 248 23.63 20.53 -10.78
N CYS A 249 23.70 20.03 -12.03
CA CYS A 249 23.45 18.63 -12.33
C CYS A 249 24.39 17.68 -11.56
N ASP A 250 25.66 18.06 -11.38
CA ASP A 250 26.68 17.33 -10.62
C ASP A 250 26.41 17.28 -9.09
N ARG A 251 25.45 18.07 -8.60
CA ARG A 251 25.01 18.11 -7.20
C ARG A 251 23.65 17.45 -6.98
N LEU A 252 23.03 16.93 -8.02
CA LEU A 252 21.78 16.18 -7.88
C LEU A 252 22.06 14.86 -7.17
N THR A 253 21.37 14.64 -6.07
CA THR A 253 21.48 13.45 -5.22
C THR A 253 20.10 12.86 -4.95
N PRO A 254 19.98 11.61 -4.49
CA PRO A 254 18.70 11.06 -4.07
C PRO A 254 17.96 11.93 -3.05
N THR A 255 18.70 12.68 -2.22
CA THR A 255 18.11 13.63 -1.27
C THR A 255 17.43 14.80 -1.98
N GLU A 256 18.04 15.34 -3.03
CA GLU A 256 17.44 16.43 -3.80
C GLU A 256 16.23 15.95 -4.62
N PHE A 257 16.29 14.74 -5.17
CA PHE A 257 15.12 14.13 -5.82
C PHE A 257 13.94 13.95 -4.85
N ALA A 258 14.22 13.53 -3.62
CA ALA A 258 13.19 13.37 -2.59
C ALA A 258 12.58 14.71 -2.13
N ARG A 259 13.33 15.83 -2.20
CA ARG A 259 12.84 17.16 -1.83
C ARG A 259 12.06 17.85 -2.94
N HIS A 260 12.38 17.54 -4.19
CA HIS A 260 11.88 18.20 -5.38
C HIS A 260 11.27 17.18 -6.37
N PRO A 261 10.28 16.36 -5.96
CA PRO A 261 9.74 15.33 -6.81
C PRO A 261 8.98 15.92 -8.00
N LEU A 262 8.87 15.13 -9.05
CA LEU A 262 7.97 15.43 -10.15
C LEU A 262 6.58 14.89 -9.82
N LEU A 263 5.55 15.68 -10.08
CA LEU A 263 4.16 15.35 -9.78
C LEU A 263 3.35 15.21 -11.07
N LEU A 264 2.68 14.09 -11.23
CA LEU A 264 1.68 13.85 -12.27
C LEU A 264 0.31 14.23 -11.76
N ARG A 265 -0.42 15.06 -12.49
CA ARG A 265 -1.82 15.37 -12.18
C ARG A 265 -2.77 14.36 -12.85
N VAL A 266 -3.58 13.70 -12.02
CA VAL A 266 -4.69 12.86 -12.49
C VAL A 266 -5.98 13.37 -11.84
N GLY A 267 -6.92 13.81 -12.66
CA GLY A 267 -8.11 14.48 -12.16
C GLY A 267 -7.79 15.72 -11.34
N ARG A 268 -8.15 15.70 -10.07
CA ARG A 268 -7.90 16.79 -9.10
C ARG A 268 -6.68 16.52 -8.21
N ARG A 269 -6.12 15.33 -8.23
CA ARG A 269 -5.00 14.90 -7.35
C ARG A 269 -3.66 14.97 -8.08
N HIS A 270 -2.60 15.09 -7.29
CA HIS A 270 -1.21 15.02 -7.76
C HIS A 270 -0.55 13.78 -7.18
N HIS A 271 0.12 13.02 -8.04
CA HIS A 271 0.81 11.78 -7.69
C HIS A 271 2.30 11.93 -7.95
N VAL A 272 3.11 11.53 -6.99
CA VAL A 272 4.57 11.60 -7.12
C VAL A 272 5.04 10.63 -8.19
N ARG A 273 5.95 11.10 -9.03
CA ARG A 273 6.80 10.33 -9.93
C ARG A 273 8.23 10.42 -9.39
N ALA A 274 8.54 9.53 -8.44
CA ALA A 274 9.81 9.57 -7.73
C ALA A 274 10.97 9.27 -8.67
N ILE A 275 11.99 10.13 -8.65
CA ILE A 275 13.25 9.93 -9.36
C ILE A 275 14.13 9.04 -8.50
N SER A 276 14.62 7.93 -9.03
CA SER A 276 15.52 6.99 -8.36
C SER A 276 16.99 7.31 -8.60
N ALA A 277 17.35 7.72 -9.81
CA ALA A 277 18.74 7.98 -10.19
C ALA A 277 18.85 8.86 -11.45
N LEU A 278 20.04 9.44 -11.63
CA LEU A 278 20.50 9.90 -12.93
C LEU A 278 20.98 8.69 -13.74
N THR A 279 20.87 8.76 -15.06
CA THR A 279 21.41 7.75 -15.96
C THR A 279 22.63 8.28 -16.70
N ASP A 280 23.54 7.40 -17.11
CA ASP A 280 24.82 7.76 -17.77
C ASP A 280 24.63 8.55 -19.08
N ASP A 281 23.46 8.43 -19.70
CA ASP A 281 23.08 9.14 -20.92
C ASP A 281 22.34 10.47 -20.67
N GLY A 282 22.38 10.99 -19.43
CA GLY A 282 21.74 12.27 -19.05
C GLY A 282 20.22 12.20 -18.85
N GLY A 283 19.65 11.00 -18.74
CA GLY A 283 18.25 10.80 -18.43
C GLY A 283 17.98 10.72 -16.93
N LEU A 284 16.69 10.54 -16.57
CA LEU A 284 16.20 10.31 -15.23
C LEU A 284 15.54 8.94 -15.16
N SER A 285 15.97 8.09 -14.23
CA SER A 285 15.24 6.87 -13.85
C SER A 285 14.16 7.19 -12.82
N LEU A 286 12.99 6.59 -12.99
CA LEU A 286 11.85 6.75 -12.09
C LEU A 286 11.51 5.43 -11.41
N MET A 287 10.71 5.51 -10.33
CA MET A 287 10.16 4.32 -9.67
C MET A 287 8.85 3.82 -10.29
N CYS A 288 8.21 4.60 -11.14
CA CYS A 288 7.01 4.22 -11.88
C CYS A 288 7.13 4.58 -13.36
N SER A 289 6.27 3.99 -14.20
CA SER A 289 6.24 4.26 -15.64
C SER A 289 5.83 5.70 -15.95
N ILE A 290 6.30 6.20 -17.09
CA ILE A 290 5.98 7.54 -17.57
C ILE A 290 5.98 7.56 -19.10
N ASP A 291 4.96 8.17 -19.69
CA ASP A 291 4.81 8.26 -21.14
C ASP A 291 5.29 9.60 -21.68
N THR A 292 5.79 9.57 -22.92
CA THR A 292 6.05 10.79 -23.70
C THR A 292 4.76 11.59 -23.85
N GLY A 293 4.85 12.91 -23.74
CA GLY A 293 3.72 13.84 -23.78
C GLY A 293 3.14 14.14 -22.39
N THR A 294 3.57 13.42 -21.36
CA THR A 294 3.10 13.67 -19.98
C THR A 294 3.57 15.03 -19.49
N VAL A 295 2.62 15.79 -18.90
CA VAL A 295 2.92 17.06 -18.23
C VAL A 295 3.15 16.80 -16.75
N LEU A 296 4.33 17.13 -16.27
CA LEU A 296 4.72 17.03 -14.87
C LEU A 296 4.79 18.42 -14.23
N THR A 297 4.55 18.48 -12.94
CA THR A 297 4.70 19.70 -12.13
C THR A 297 5.76 19.45 -11.07
N LEU A 298 6.67 20.42 -10.86
CA LEU A 298 7.64 20.32 -9.77
C LEU A 298 6.89 20.36 -8.43
N GLY A 299 7.21 19.40 -7.56
CA GLY A 299 6.68 19.34 -6.19
C GLY A 299 7.54 20.11 -5.20
N ARG A 300 6.93 20.52 -4.13
CA ARG A 300 7.59 21.08 -2.94
C ARG A 300 7.14 20.28 -1.73
N ALA A 301 8.11 19.85 -0.92
CA ALA A 301 7.83 19.15 0.33
C ALA A 301 7.09 20.04 1.33
N GLU A 302 6.12 19.47 2.01
CA GLU A 302 5.35 20.07 3.10
C GLU A 302 5.60 19.33 4.41
N ASP A 303 4.97 19.76 5.48
CA ASP A 303 5.12 19.12 6.79
C ASP A 303 4.55 17.70 6.79
N LEU A 304 5.42 16.74 7.13
CA LEU A 304 5.10 15.31 7.14
C LEU A 304 4.14 14.92 8.27
N ILE A 305 4.21 15.61 9.41
CA ILE A 305 3.44 15.25 10.61
C ILE A 305 2.09 15.94 10.61
N GLU A 306 2.08 17.26 10.46
CA GLU A 306 0.85 18.05 10.53
C GLU A 306 -0.13 17.67 9.42
N GLY A 307 0.36 17.50 8.18
CA GLY A 307 -0.48 17.10 7.05
C GLY A 307 -1.08 15.70 7.24
N PHE A 308 -0.29 14.75 7.73
CA PHE A 308 -0.78 13.40 7.99
C PHE A 308 -1.76 13.36 9.17
N ALA A 309 -1.48 14.10 10.24
CA ALA A 309 -2.41 14.23 11.37
C ALA A 309 -3.78 14.76 10.93
N LYS A 310 -3.80 15.82 10.10
CA LYS A 310 -5.05 16.36 9.53
C LYS A 310 -5.81 15.34 8.69
N THR A 311 -5.10 14.51 7.92
CA THR A 311 -5.71 13.43 7.12
C THR A 311 -6.42 12.42 8.03
N LEU A 312 -5.77 12.01 9.13
CA LEU A 312 -6.37 11.08 10.10
C LEU A 312 -7.49 11.73 10.94
N GLU A 313 -7.37 13.01 11.26
CA GLU A 313 -8.41 13.79 11.97
C GLU A 313 -9.68 13.99 11.12
N ALA A 314 -9.55 13.96 9.79
CA ALA A 314 -10.67 14.09 8.87
C ALA A 314 -11.52 12.80 8.77
N LEU A 315 -11.08 11.68 9.34
CA LEU A 315 -11.88 10.45 9.40
C LEU A 315 -13.22 10.72 10.09
N PRO A 316 -14.33 10.22 9.55
CA PRO A 316 -15.67 10.53 10.07
C PRO A 316 -15.91 9.98 11.49
N ARG A 317 -15.11 9.02 11.92
CA ARG A 317 -15.14 8.39 13.25
C ARG A 317 -13.76 7.84 13.64
N PRO A 318 -13.47 7.67 14.94
CA PRO A 318 -12.25 7.00 15.38
C PRO A 318 -12.15 5.60 14.75
N PRO A 319 -11.03 5.24 14.12
CA PRO A 319 -10.87 3.94 13.50
C PRO A 319 -10.69 2.83 14.56
N LEU A 320 -11.24 1.66 14.27
CA LEU A 320 -10.91 0.42 14.98
C LEU A 320 -9.48 -0.01 14.63
N MET A 321 -9.09 0.18 13.36
CA MET A 321 -7.73 0.04 12.84
C MET A 321 -7.62 0.76 11.49
N VAL A 322 -6.42 1.22 11.15
CA VAL A 322 -6.04 1.62 9.79
C VAL A 322 -5.01 0.62 9.28
N LEU A 323 -5.34 -0.13 8.23
CA LEU A 323 -4.35 -0.93 7.49
C LEU A 323 -3.54 0.03 6.61
N GLY A 324 -2.23 0.12 6.85
CA GLY A 324 -1.35 1.10 6.22
C GLY A 324 -0.28 0.50 5.32
N PHE A 325 -0.09 1.11 4.16
CA PHE A 325 0.99 0.89 3.20
C PHE A 325 1.77 2.20 3.09
N ASP A 326 2.95 2.24 3.70
CA ASP A 326 3.73 3.46 3.84
C ASP A 326 5.04 3.37 3.07
N CYS A 327 5.24 4.25 2.11
CA CYS A 327 6.44 4.23 1.27
C CYS A 327 7.73 4.29 2.09
N ILE A 328 8.69 3.41 1.79
CA ILE A 328 10.01 3.45 2.42
C ILE A 328 10.69 4.82 2.28
N LEU A 329 10.45 5.52 1.17
CA LEU A 329 11.01 6.86 0.96
C LEU A 329 10.43 7.89 1.95
N ARG A 330 9.18 7.71 2.38
CA ARG A 330 8.57 8.52 3.44
C ARG A 330 9.22 8.23 4.79
N ARG A 331 9.41 6.95 5.14
CA ARG A 331 10.11 6.54 6.35
C ARG A 331 11.52 7.11 6.40
N LEU A 332 12.28 7.03 5.31
CA LEU A 332 13.62 7.61 5.22
C LEU A 332 13.62 9.14 5.38
N ALA A 333 12.60 9.82 4.87
CA ALA A 333 12.44 11.27 5.07
C ALA A 333 12.20 11.60 6.55
N LEU A 334 11.35 10.83 7.24
CA LEU A 334 11.08 10.96 8.68
C LEU A 334 12.32 10.64 9.52
N GLU A 335 13.08 9.61 9.18
CA GLU A 335 14.35 9.26 9.85
C GLU A 335 15.36 10.41 9.77
N ARG A 336 15.58 10.95 8.58
CA ARG A 336 16.47 12.10 8.37
C ARG A 336 16.03 13.36 9.12
N ALA A 337 14.73 13.55 9.27
CA ALA A 337 14.16 14.67 10.02
C ALA A 337 14.10 14.41 11.54
N GLY A 338 14.44 13.22 12.02
CA GLY A 338 14.31 12.84 13.44
C GLY A 338 12.86 12.73 13.93
N LEU A 339 11.91 12.45 13.02
CA LEU A 339 10.46 12.49 13.27
C LEU A 339 9.82 11.09 13.41
N ILE A 340 10.60 10.01 13.38
CA ILE A 340 10.09 8.63 13.48
C ILE A 340 9.22 8.42 14.71
N ARG A 341 9.67 8.89 15.88
CA ARG A 341 8.91 8.75 17.13
C ARG A 341 7.59 9.50 17.06
N THR A 342 7.59 10.74 16.58
CA THR A 342 6.38 11.55 16.45
C THR A 342 5.36 10.90 15.50
N MET A 343 5.82 10.33 14.39
CA MET A 343 4.95 9.58 13.47
C MET A 343 4.45 8.28 14.11
N SER A 344 5.29 7.56 14.84
CA SER A 344 4.91 6.34 15.58
C SER A 344 3.81 6.64 16.62
N ASP A 345 3.92 7.77 17.34
CA ASP A 345 2.89 8.21 18.28
C ASP A 345 1.54 8.47 17.57
N LEU A 346 1.56 9.02 16.35
CA LEU A 346 0.36 9.17 15.51
C LEU A 346 -0.19 7.81 15.07
N PHE A 347 0.65 6.90 14.62
CA PHE A 347 0.24 5.55 14.23
C PHE A 347 -0.42 4.82 15.39
N THR A 348 0.19 4.85 16.57
CA THR A 348 -0.38 4.25 17.79
C THR A 348 -1.74 4.87 18.13
N ARG A 349 -1.84 6.22 18.12
CA ARG A 349 -3.08 6.94 18.43
C ARG A 349 -4.24 6.56 17.53
N TYR A 350 -3.97 6.38 16.21
CA TYR A 350 -4.98 6.04 15.20
C TYR A 350 -5.00 4.56 14.85
N ARG A 351 -4.26 3.72 15.60
CA ARG A 351 -4.18 2.26 15.42
C ARG A 351 -3.81 1.87 14.00
N VAL A 352 -2.81 2.55 13.44
CA VAL A 352 -2.24 2.23 12.13
C VAL A 352 -1.34 1.02 12.27
N SER A 353 -1.54 -0.01 11.45
CA SER A 353 -0.66 -1.16 11.36
C SER A 353 -0.53 -1.61 9.91
N GLY A 354 0.63 -2.13 9.54
CA GLY A 354 0.95 -2.50 8.16
C GLY A 354 2.45 -2.63 7.95
N PHE A 355 2.95 -2.14 6.81
CA PHE A 355 4.36 -2.24 6.50
C PHE A 355 4.88 -1.12 5.61
N ASN A 356 6.22 -0.95 5.56
CA ASN A 356 6.86 -0.06 4.61
C ASN A 356 7.06 -0.76 3.27
N THR A 357 6.58 -0.12 2.23
CA THR A 357 6.49 -0.63 0.85
C THR A 357 7.58 -0.03 -0.04
N TYR A 358 7.84 -0.68 -1.17
CA TYR A 358 8.63 -0.08 -2.26
C TYR A 358 7.78 0.80 -3.20
N GLY A 359 6.49 0.78 -3.05
CA GLY A 359 5.53 1.61 -3.75
C GLY A 359 4.12 1.16 -3.39
N GLU A 360 3.19 2.10 -3.41
CA GLU A 360 1.81 1.87 -3.03
C GLU A 360 0.93 1.72 -4.27
N GLN A 361 -0.17 0.97 -4.12
CA GLN A 361 -1.21 0.86 -5.14
C GLN A 361 -2.48 1.49 -4.61
N HIS A 362 -3.09 2.35 -5.43
CA HIS A 362 -4.33 3.04 -5.09
C HIS A 362 -5.14 3.35 -6.34
N CYS A 363 -6.38 2.84 -6.41
CA CYS A 363 -7.35 3.18 -7.47
C CYS A 363 -6.76 3.13 -8.89
N GLY A 364 -6.21 2.00 -9.31
CA GLY A 364 -5.66 1.80 -10.66
C GLY A 364 -4.30 2.45 -10.92
N MET A 365 -3.64 3.00 -9.90
CA MET A 365 -2.35 3.66 -10.04
C MET A 365 -1.30 3.05 -9.11
N HIS A 366 -0.06 3.00 -9.61
CA HIS A 366 1.14 2.79 -8.80
C HIS A 366 1.71 4.15 -8.40
N VAL A 367 1.94 4.36 -7.11
CA VAL A 367 2.39 5.64 -6.54
C VAL A 367 3.57 5.42 -5.59
N ASN A 368 4.32 6.49 -5.33
CA ASN A 368 5.48 6.47 -4.44
C ASN A 368 5.46 7.70 -3.53
N GLN A 369 6.25 7.66 -2.45
CA GLN A 369 6.35 8.71 -1.44
C GLN A 369 5.00 9.08 -0.84
N THR A 370 4.10 8.12 -0.76
CA THR A 370 2.75 8.28 -0.21
C THR A 370 2.54 7.36 1.00
N PHE A 371 1.50 7.64 1.75
CA PHE A 371 0.84 6.69 2.62
C PHE A 371 -0.51 6.36 1.97
N VAL A 372 -0.79 5.10 1.80
CA VAL A 372 -2.09 4.58 1.37
C VAL A 372 -2.61 3.65 2.46
N GLY A 373 -3.84 3.79 2.85
CA GLY A 373 -4.43 2.95 3.89
C GLY A 373 -5.94 2.85 3.79
N LEU A 374 -6.48 1.92 4.59
CA LEU A 374 -7.91 1.71 4.74
C LEU A 374 -8.26 1.74 6.23
N ALA A 375 -9.08 2.69 6.61
CA ALA A 375 -9.62 2.80 7.95
C ALA A 375 -10.86 1.93 8.09
N PHE A 376 -10.90 1.09 9.12
CA PHE A 376 -12.05 0.30 9.53
C PHE A 376 -12.72 0.96 10.73
N MET A 377 -14.00 1.23 10.62
CA MET A 377 -14.76 1.95 11.64
C MET A 377 -16.06 1.19 11.96
N THR A 378 -16.62 1.44 13.12
CA THR A 378 -17.98 0.93 13.43
C THR A 378 -18.98 1.43 12.39
N PRO A 379 -19.98 0.62 12.00
CA PRO A 379 -21.04 1.07 11.11
C PRO A 379 -21.73 2.35 11.61
N ALA A 380 -22.22 3.17 10.67
CA ALA A 380 -23.02 4.33 11.04
C ALA A 380 -24.30 3.89 11.76
N PRO A 381 -24.78 4.63 12.77
CA PRO A 381 -26.13 4.45 13.29
C PRO A 381 -27.14 4.56 12.14
N PRO A 382 -28.25 3.82 12.19
CA PRO A 382 -29.29 3.97 11.17
C PRO A 382 -29.77 5.43 11.08
N GLY A 383 -29.58 6.06 9.91
CA GLY A 383 -29.97 7.45 9.66
C GLY A 383 -28.83 8.45 9.46
N ASP A 384 -27.59 8.06 9.69
CA ASP A 384 -26.41 8.95 9.67
C ASP A 384 -25.46 8.69 8.48
N ASN A 385 -26.00 8.19 7.38
CA ASN A 385 -25.21 7.98 6.15
C ASN A 385 -25.22 9.29 5.34
N PRO A 386 -24.12 10.07 5.31
CA PRO A 386 -24.01 11.15 4.35
C PRO A 386 -24.07 10.54 2.93
N PRO A 387 -24.71 11.22 1.97
CA PRO A 387 -24.70 10.76 0.60
C PRO A 387 -23.24 10.63 0.14
N ARG A 388 -22.89 9.48 -0.42
CA ARG A 388 -21.58 9.31 -1.09
C ARG A 388 -21.52 10.36 -2.19
N ASP A 389 -20.55 11.24 -2.13
CA ASP A 389 -20.26 12.20 -3.19
C ASP A 389 -19.77 11.37 -4.41
N PRO A 390 -20.55 11.29 -5.52
CA PRO A 390 -20.15 10.52 -6.69
C PRO A 390 -18.92 11.11 -7.40
N ASP A 391 -18.50 12.33 -7.02
CA ASP A 391 -17.35 13.04 -7.62
C ASP A 391 -16.08 12.97 -6.72
N ALA A 392 -16.09 12.18 -5.67
CA ALA A 392 -14.94 12.04 -4.75
C ALA A 392 -13.91 10.97 -5.20
N ALA A 393 -14.05 10.37 -6.38
CA ALA A 393 -13.11 9.37 -6.94
C ALA A 393 -12.04 10.02 -7.84
#